data_47e0d8db9d0fac1433ee004633329d28
#
_entry.id   47e0d8db9d0fac1433ee004633329d28
#
_cell.length_a   1.000
_cell.length_b   1.000
_cell.length_c   1.000
_cell.angle_alpha   90.00
_cell.angle_beta   90.00
_cell.angle_gamma   90.00
#
_symmetry.space_group_name_H-M   'P 1'
#
loop_
_entity.id
_entity.type
_entity.pdbx_description
1 polymer ?
#
loop_
_entity_poly.entity_id
_entity_poly.type
_entity_poly.pdbx_seq_one_letter_code
_entity_poly.pdbx_strand_id
1 'polypeptide(L)'
;MLKDKERRKEIYGLALQQRFELIPAQRRNGKVIERACCYIADFCYVKDGNLVVEDAKGVRTEVYKIKKKLMLERYNIRIQEV
;
A
#
# COMPACT_ATOMS: atom_id res chain seq x y z
N MET A 1 13.97 10.79 9.10
CA MET A 1 13.94 9.87 7.96
C MET A 1 13.58 8.47 8.43
N LEU A 2 12.77 7.73 7.65
CA LEU A 2 12.34 6.39 8.04
C LEU A 2 13.48 5.41 8.24
N LYS A 3 14.51 5.48 7.41
CA LYS A 3 15.68 4.62 7.56
C LYS A 3 16.42 4.86 8.88
N ASP A 4 16.42 6.08 9.35
CA ASP A 4 17.04 6.39 10.64
C ASP A 4 16.21 5.81 11.78
N LYS A 5 14.88 5.84 11.69
CA LYS A 5 13.99 5.21 12.67
C LYS A 5 14.18 3.70 12.73
N GLU A 6 14.33 3.05 11.58
CA GLU A 6 14.61 1.62 11.51
C GLU A 6 15.94 1.30 12.18
N ARG A 7 16.96 2.10 11.91
CA ARG A 7 18.29 1.95 12.52
C ARG A 7 18.24 2.08 14.03
N ARG A 8 17.37 2.95 14.55
CA ARG A 8 17.16 3.16 15.98
C ARG A 8 16.18 2.16 16.58
N LYS A 9 15.72 1.18 15.81
CA LYS A 9 14.74 0.17 16.22
C LYS A 9 13.38 0.75 16.63
N GLU A 10 13.03 1.92 16.10
CA GLU A 10 11.72 2.51 16.28
C GLU A 10 10.69 1.86 15.36
N ILE A 11 11.14 1.41 14.17
CA ILE A 11 10.33 0.71 13.18
C ILE A 11 11.09 -0.52 12.69
N TYR A 12 10.35 -1.49 12.14
CA TYR A 12 10.92 -2.75 11.64
C TYR A 12 10.41 -3.02 10.23
N GLY A 13 11.23 -3.76 9.46
CA GLY A 13 10.82 -4.25 8.15
C GLY A 13 10.49 -3.16 7.15
N LEU A 14 11.28 -2.08 7.13
CA LEU A 14 11.08 -1.01 6.15
C LEU A 14 11.20 -1.57 4.74
N ALA A 15 10.14 -1.43 3.95
CA ALA A 15 10.08 -1.79 2.55
C ALA A 15 9.72 -0.58 1.72
N LEU A 16 10.38 -0.45 0.56
CA LEU A 16 10.10 0.61 -0.40
C LEU A 16 9.32 0.01 -1.57
N GLN A 17 8.38 0.77 -2.12
CA GLN A 17 7.61 0.37 -3.30
C GLN A 17 6.89 -0.97 -3.09
N GLN A 18 6.32 -1.18 -1.90
CA GLN A 18 5.60 -2.40 -1.58
C GLN A 18 4.28 -2.47 -2.35
N ARG A 19 4.04 -3.60 -3.00
CA ARG A 19 2.86 -3.82 -3.83
C ARG A 19 1.76 -4.51 -3.02
N PHE A 20 0.55 -3.98 -3.11
CA PHE A 20 -0.64 -4.59 -2.52
C PHE A 20 -1.67 -4.86 -3.61
N GLU A 21 -2.10 -6.11 -3.74
CA GLU A 21 -3.17 -6.45 -4.68
C GLU A 21 -4.51 -6.08 -4.07
N LEU A 22 -5.26 -5.24 -4.77
CA LEU A 22 -6.56 -4.74 -4.31
C LEU A 22 -7.70 -5.57 -4.89
N ILE A 23 -7.65 -5.84 -6.18
CA ILE A 23 -8.62 -6.65 -6.90
C ILE A 23 -7.83 -7.63 -7.75
N PRO A 24 -8.10 -8.95 -7.62
CA PRO A 24 -7.39 -9.95 -8.42
C PRO A 24 -7.78 -9.86 -9.88
N ALA A 25 -6.93 -10.39 -10.74
CA ALA A 25 -7.25 -10.50 -12.16
C ALA A 25 -8.53 -11.31 -12.33
N GLN A 26 -9.41 -10.87 -13.22
CA GLN A 26 -10.67 -11.55 -13.51
C GLN A 26 -10.56 -12.31 -14.82
N ARG A 27 -10.96 -13.56 -14.79
CA ARG A 27 -10.85 -14.46 -15.95
C ARG A 27 -12.18 -15.07 -16.31
N ARG A 28 -12.38 -15.30 -17.60
CA ARG A 28 -13.50 -16.09 -18.11
C ARG A 28 -12.99 -16.97 -19.23
N ASN A 29 -13.40 -18.24 -19.21
CA ASN A 29 -12.97 -19.23 -20.21
C ASN A 29 -11.45 -19.30 -20.38
N GLY A 30 -10.72 -19.17 -19.26
CA GLY A 30 -9.25 -19.22 -19.25
C GLY A 30 -8.55 -17.98 -19.73
N LYS A 31 -9.30 -16.92 -20.08
CA LYS A 31 -8.72 -15.65 -20.55
C LYS A 31 -8.88 -14.55 -19.51
N VAL A 32 -7.83 -13.72 -19.37
CA VAL A 32 -7.90 -12.55 -18.50
C VAL A 32 -8.73 -11.48 -19.22
N ILE A 33 -9.86 -11.12 -18.62
CA ILE A 33 -10.73 -10.05 -19.13
C ILE A 33 -10.48 -8.73 -18.43
N GLU A 34 -10.05 -8.76 -17.15
CA GLU A 34 -9.64 -7.58 -16.42
C GLU A 34 -8.35 -7.89 -15.66
N ARG A 35 -7.39 -6.98 -15.72
CA ARG A 35 -6.13 -7.12 -15.00
C ARG A 35 -6.32 -6.85 -13.52
N ALA A 36 -5.42 -7.39 -12.70
CA ALA A 36 -5.40 -7.09 -11.28
C ALA A 36 -5.21 -5.60 -11.05
N CYS A 37 -5.90 -5.08 -10.04
CA CYS A 37 -5.73 -3.71 -9.60
C CYS A 37 -4.84 -3.73 -8.35
N CYS A 38 -3.73 -2.99 -8.39
CA CYS A 38 -2.76 -2.98 -7.30
C CYS A 38 -2.45 -1.55 -6.85
N TYR A 39 -2.05 -1.44 -5.59
CA TYR A 39 -1.53 -0.20 -5.03
C TYR A 39 -0.06 -0.39 -4.66
N ILE A 40 0.78 0.57 -5.02
CA ILE A 40 2.20 0.52 -4.68
C ILE A 40 2.47 1.63 -3.66
N ALA A 41 2.81 1.22 -2.44
CA ALA A 41 3.12 2.15 -1.36
C ALA A 41 4.55 2.64 -1.45
N ASP A 42 4.78 3.93 -1.17
CA ASP A 42 6.14 4.46 -1.16
C ASP A 42 6.95 3.85 -0.01
N PHE A 43 6.34 3.76 1.16
CA PHE A 43 6.99 3.20 2.36
C PHE A 43 6.02 2.30 3.11
N CYS A 44 6.54 1.19 3.63
CA CYS A 44 5.77 0.27 4.45
C CYS A 44 6.69 -0.27 5.54
N TYR A 45 6.20 -0.30 6.79
CA TYR A 45 6.99 -0.77 7.92
C TYR A 45 6.08 -1.21 9.07
N VAL A 46 6.68 -1.85 10.07
CA VAL A 46 5.96 -2.24 11.29
C VAL A 46 6.39 -1.31 12.43
N LYS A 47 5.41 -0.76 13.12
CA LYS A 47 5.62 0.06 14.30
C LYS A 47 4.62 -0.35 15.38
N ASP A 48 5.13 -0.65 16.56
CA ASP A 48 4.30 -1.09 17.71
C ASP A 48 3.40 -2.27 17.36
N GLY A 49 3.92 -3.21 16.56
CA GLY A 49 3.19 -4.40 16.14
C GLY A 49 2.18 -4.19 15.02
N ASN A 50 2.06 -2.98 14.50
CA ASN A 50 1.11 -2.66 13.44
C ASN A 50 1.81 -2.31 12.13
N LEU A 51 1.25 -2.78 11.03
CA LEU A 51 1.74 -2.44 9.70
C LEU A 51 1.33 -1.00 9.37
N VAL A 52 2.31 -0.17 9.04
CA VAL A 52 2.09 1.22 8.65
C VAL A 52 2.44 1.37 7.18
N VAL A 53 1.57 2.02 6.43
CA VAL A 53 1.77 2.32 5.00
C VAL A 53 1.75 3.84 4.86
N GLU A 54 2.82 4.39 4.27
CA GLU A 54 2.95 5.83 4.05
C GLU A 54 3.10 6.11 2.56
N ASP A 55 2.50 7.20 2.14
CA ASP A 55 2.56 7.65 0.75
C ASP A 55 2.85 9.15 0.71
N ALA A 56 3.89 9.52 -0.02
CA ALA A 56 4.32 10.93 -0.17
C ALA A 56 3.69 11.54 -1.42
N LYS A 57 2.35 11.66 -1.45
CA LYS A 57 1.63 12.20 -2.59
C LYS A 57 1.46 13.70 -2.49
N GLY A 58 1.96 14.42 -3.50
CA GLY A 58 1.69 15.85 -3.64
C GLY A 58 0.31 16.14 -4.21
N VAL A 59 -0.15 15.29 -5.13
CA VAL A 59 -1.44 15.43 -5.80
C VAL A 59 -2.26 14.15 -5.64
N ARG A 60 -3.53 14.29 -5.23
CA ARG A 60 -4.44 13.16 -5.07
C ARG A 60 -5.31 13.02 -6.30
N THR A 61 -5.10 11.96 -7.08
CA THR A 61 -5.93 11.64 -8.24
C THR A 61 -7.18 10.87 -7.79
N GLU A 62 -8.19 10.81 -8.65
CA GLU A 62 -9.38 10.01 -8.36
C GLU A 62 -9.03 8.52 -8.25
N VAL A 63 -8.11 8.05 -9.08
CA VAL A 63 -7.63 6.67 -9.01
C VAL A 63 -6.98 6.39 -7.66
N TYR A 64 -6.14 7.29 -7.18
CA TYR A 64 -5.52 7.14 -5.86
C TYR A 64 -6.54 7.08 -4.74
N LYS A 65 -7.56 7.95 -4.79
CA LYS A 65 -8.62 7.97 -3.77
C LYS A 65 -9.37 6.64 -3.71
N ILE A 66 -9.63 6.04 -4.86
CA ILE A 66 -10.29 4.73 -4.94
C ILE A 66 -9.38 3.64 -4.36
N LYS A 67 -8.11 3.64 -4.72
CA LYS A 67 -7.14 2.67 -4.20
C LYS A 67 -6.99 2.79 -2.68
N LYS A 68 -7.01 4.01 -2.15
CA LYS A 68 -6.95 4.26 -0.71
C LYS A 68 -8.15 3.63 0.01
N LYS A 69 -9.34 3.74 -0.55
CA LYS A 69 -10.55 3.12 -0.01
C LYS A 69 -10.45 1.59 -0.05
N LEU A 70 -9.91 1.04 -1.15
CA LEU A 70 -9.75 -0.41 -1.31
C LEU A 70 -8.70 -0.96 -0.33
N MET A 71 -7.65 -0.22 -0.04
CA MET A 71 -6.67 -0.60 0.98
C MET A 71 -7.33 -0.74 2.35
N LEU A 72 -8.20 0.18 2.71
CA LEU A 72 -8.92 0.14 3.98
C LEU A 72 -9.90 -1.03 4.01
N GLU A 73 -10.65 -1.24 2.93
CA GLU A 73 -11.65 -2.30 2.85
C GLU A 73 -11.00 -3.69 2.86
N ARG A 74 -9.97 -3.91 2.03
CA ARG A 74 -9.39 -5.23 1.84
C ARG A 74 -8.40 -5.63 2.93
N TYR A 75 -7.58 -4.69 3.38
CA TYR A 75 -6.50 -4.97 4.34
C TYR A 75 -6.69 -4.31 5.69
N ASN A 76 -7.73 -3.50 5.83
CA ASN A 76 -7.94 -2.68 7.02
C ASN A 76 -6.73 -1.77 7.30
N ILE A 77 -6.11 -1.29 6.23
CA ILE A 77 -4.94 -0.41 6.30
C ILE A 77 -5.35 1.00 5.87
N ARG A 78 -5.14 1.96 6.77
CA ARG A 78 -5.35 3.36 6.47
C ARG A 78 -4.02 3.96 6.04
N ILE A 79 -3.95 4.39 4.77
CA ILE A 79 -2.73 4.99 4.23
C ILE A 79 -2.46 6.34 4.92
N GLN A 80 -1.23 6.51 5.39
CA GLN A 80 -0.79 7.78 5.97
C GLN A 80 -0.12 8.61 4.88
N GLU A 81 -0.68 9.78 4.65
CA GLU A 81 -0.17 10.71 3.64
C GLU A 81 0.78 11.68 4.31
N VAL A 82 2.00 11.74 3.81
CA VAL A 82 3.07 12.56 4.38
C VAL A 82 3.60 13.59 3.38
#